data_71216e4e5c363183cfbaa1c1e5e7b371
#
_entry.id   71216e4e5c363183cfbaa1c1e5e7b371
#
_cell.length_a   1.000
_cell.length_b   1.000
_cell.length_c   1.000
_cell.angle_alpha   90.00
_cell.angle_beta   90.00
_cell.angle_gamma   90.00
#
_symmetry.space_group_name_H-M   'P 1'
#
loop_
_entity.id
_entity.type
_entity.pdbx_description
1 polymer ?
#
loop_
_entity_poly.entity_id
_entity_poly.type
_entity_poly.pdbx_seq_one_letter_code
_entity_poly.pdbx_strand_id
1 'polypeptide(L)'
;PLKGLDLIIQALQELPQTKFCIIGDGKIKNDLIQLSVKLKVSDRVLFLGYKKDAYKYLPYFDVYAIPSHSEGFPLAMLEAAAYGKSIVASNLSVFKEIFTGDEISIFDLNDEKSVPNAIERAFLEKEKLSRNAKLKYGNVYSPDNFVSRYLAIYTKLLLE
;
A
#
# COMPACT_ATOMS: atom_id res chain seq x y z
N PRO A 1 -11.86 10.10 -5.98
CA PRO A 1 -11.30 9.00 -6.78
C PRO A 1 -11.01 7.79 -5.91
N LEU A 2 -11.38 6.58 -6.39
CA LEU A 2 -11.33 5.35 -5.58
C LEU A 2 -9.95 5.01 -4.98
N LYS A 3 -8.85 5.43 -5.62
CA LYS A 3 -7.48 5.10 -5.17
C LYS A 3 -6.84 6.10 -4.21
N GLY A 4 -7.46 7.24 -3.92
CA GLY A 4 -7.02 8.19 -2.89
C GLY A 4 -5.60 8.75 -3.04
N LEU A 5 -5.03 8.77 -4.27
CA LEU A 5 -3.67 9.26 -4.52
C LEU A 5 -3.50 10.76 -4.22
N ASP A 6 -4.59 11.50 -4.29
CA ASP A 6 -4.71 12.90 -3.91
C ASP A 6 -4.36 13.14 -2.44
N LEU A 7 -4.75 12.22 -1.53
CA LEU A 7 -4.43 12.30 -0.10
C LEU A 7 -2.92 12.27 0.14
N ILE A 8 -2.19 11.42 -0.59
CA ILE A 8 -0.73 11.35 -0.47
C ILE A 8 -0.07 12.62 -1.02
N ILE A 9 -0.58 13.13 -2.17
CA ILE A 9 -0.05 14.38 -2.75
C ILE A 9 -0.25 15.56 -1.79
N GLN A 10 -1.40 15.64 -1.12
CA GLN A 10 -1.68 16.66 -0.11
C GLN A 10 -0.73 16.54 1.08
N ALA A 11 -0.52 15.32 1.59
CA ALA A 11 0.37 15.06 2.71
C ALA A 11 1.83 15.47 2.45
N LEU A 12 2.28 15.52 1.18
CA LEU A 12 3.63 15.97 0.84
C LEU A 12 3.93 17.41 1.26
N GLN A 13 2.92 18.26 1.52
CA GLN A 13 3.14 19.62 2.01
C GLN A 13 3.79 19.59 3.41
N GLU A 14 3.46 18.61 4.24
CA GLU A 14 3.99 18.42 5.59
C GLU A 14 5.23 17.51 5.62
N LEU A 15 5.55 16.85 4.51
CA LEU A 15 6.65 15.88 4.39
C LEU A 15 7.71 16.33 3.37
N PRO A 16 8.52 17.35 3.66
CA PRO A 16 9.40 18.01 2.68
C PRO A 16 10.49 17.11 2.08
N GLN A 17 10.89 16.05 2.79
CA GLN A 17 11.92 15.10 2.33
C GLN A 17 11.33 13.89 1.57
N THR A 18 10.00 13.78 1.48
CA THR A 18 9.33 12.64 0.86
C THR A 18 9.06 12.89 -0.62
N LYS A 19 9.36 11.90 -1.45
CA LYS A 19 8.95 11.85 -2.86
C LYS A 19 7.88 10.79 -3.03
N PHE A 20 6.92 11.06 -3.89
CA PHE A 20 5.84 10.13 -4.23
C PHE A 20 5.95 9.68 -5.67
N CYS A 21 6.05 8.36 -5.88
CA CYS A 21 6.12 7.75 -7.18
C CYS A 21 4.83 7.01 -7.48
N ILE A 22 4.19 7.35 -8.60
CA ILE A 22 2.94 6.74 -9.06
C ILE A 22 3.23 5.86 -10.27
N ILE A 23 3.00 4.56 -10.13
CA ILE A 23 3.10 3.58 -11.21
C ILE A 23 1.68 3.16 -11.61
N GLY A 24 1.33 3.42 -12.85
CA GLY A 24 0.01 3.20 -13.39
C GLY A 24 -0.42 4.33 -14.29
N ASP A 25 -1.58 4.19 -14.88
CA ASP A 25 -2.24 5.21 -15.68
C ASP A 25 -3.73 5.22 -15.37
N GLY A 26 -4.41 6.33 -15.69
CA GLY A 26 -5.84 6.45 -15.44
C GLY A 26 -6.38 7.84 -15.75
N LYS A 27 -7.71 7.93 -15.77
CA LYS A 27 -8.44 9.14 -16.17
C LYS A 27 -8.10 10.37 -15.32
N ILE A 28 -7.72 10.19 -14.06
CA ILE A 28 -7.45 11.28 -13.11
C ILE A 28 -6.00 11.76 -13.09
N LYS A 29 -5.13 11.23 -13.96
CA LYS A 29 -3.71 11.57 -13.98
C LYS A 29 -3.46 13.07 -14.11
N ASN A 30 -4.17 13.73 -15.05
CA ASN A 30 -4.02 15.16 -15.24
C ASN A 30 -4.48 15.97 -14.02
N ASP A 31 -5.55 15.54 -13.35
CA ASP A 31 -6.04 16.19 -12.14
C ASP A 31 -5.02 16.10 -11.02
N LEU A 32 -4.35 14.93 -10.87
CA LEU A 32 -3.28 14.73 -9.89
C LEU A 32 -2.03 15.58 -10.20
N ILE A 33 -1.68 15.74 -11.48
CA ILE A 33 -0.60 16.62 -11.90
C ILE A 33 -0.96 18.08 -11.54
N GLN A 34 -2.15 18.54 -11.88
CA GLN A 34 -2.61 19.90 -11.54
C GLN A 34 -2.64 20.12 -10.02
N LEU A 35 -3.09 19.12 -9.25
CA LEU A 35 -3.08 19.17 -7.79
C LEU A 35 -1.66 19.35 -7.26
N SER A 36 -0.69 18.58 -7.76
CA SER A 36 0.70 18.66 -7.32
C SER A 36 1.34 20.03 -7.60
N VAL A 37 0.99 20.65 -8.75
CA VAL A 37 1.42 22.02 -9.11
C VAL A 37 0.77 23.04 -8.18
N LYS A 38 -0.55 22.95 -7.98
CA LYS A 38 -1.30 23.84 -7.08
C LYS A 38 -0.74 23.85 -5.66
N LEU A 39 -0.35 22.65 -5.16
CA LEU A 39 0.21 22.48 -3.82
C LEU A 39 1.73 22.74 -3.75
N LYS A 40 2.38 23.08 -4.87
CA LYS A 40 3.83 23.35 -4.97
C LYS A 40 4.69 22.16 -4.54
N VAL A 41 4.26 20.94 -4.88
CA VAL A 41 4.97 19.69 -4.61
C VAL A 41 5.28 18.87 -5.87
N SER A 42 5.09 19.47 -7.05
CA SER A 42 5.22 18.78 -8.35
C SER A 42 6.64 18.23 -8.63
N ASP A 43 7.66 18.83 -8.08
CA ASP A 43 9.07 18.36 -8.12
C ASP A 43 9.30 17.07 -7.33
N ARG A 44 8.38 16.72 -6.44
CA ARG A 44 8.42 15.54 -5.58
C ARG A 44 7.41 14.45 -5.96
N VAL A 45 6.60 14.65 -7.02
CA VAL A 45 5.64 13.66 -7.53
C VAL A 45 6.09 13.14 -8.89
N LEU A 46 6.41 11.85 -8.96
CA LEU A 46 6.86 11.18 -10.19
C LEU A 46 5.75 10.31 -10.76
N PHE A 47 5.35 10.57 -12.01
CA PHE A 47 4.39 9.75 -12.74
C PHE A 47 5.13 8.85 -13.74
N LEU A 48 5.30 7.56 -13.43
CA LEU A 48 6.04 6.61 -14.27
C LEU A 48 5.17 5.96 -15.36
N GLY A 49 3.86 6.23 -15.35
CA GLY A 49 2.90 5.60 -16.27
C GLY A 49 2.72 4.12 -16.02
N TYR A 50 2.01 3.44 -16.92
CA TYR A 50 1.77 2.00 -16.82
C TYR A 50 3.07 1.19 -16.96
N LYS A 51 3.25 0.20 -16.07
CA LYS A 51 4.33 -0.78 -16.11
C LYS A 51 3.74 -2.18 -15.97
N LYS A 52 4.02 -3.06 -16.94
CA LYS A 52 3.51 -4.44 -16.95
C LYS A 52 3.90 -5.20 -15.67
N ASP A 53 5.12 -5.03 -15.21
CA ASP A 53 5.67 -5.73 -14.04
C ASP A 53 5.95 -4.72 -12.91
N ALA A 54 4.92 -3.99 -12.46
CA ALA A 54 5.05 -2.92 -11.47
C ALA A 54 5.72 -3.38 -10.17
N TYR A 55 5.51 -4.64 -9.75
CA TYR A 55 6.14 -5.22 -8.56
C TYR A 55 7.68 -5.21 -8.61
N LYS A 56 8.30 -5.23 -9.79
CA LYS A 56 9.76 -5.14 -9.96
C LYS A 56 10.35 -3.80 -9.51
N TYR A 57 9.52 -2.79 -9.33
CA TYR A 57 9.94 -1.48 -8.83
C TYR A 57 9.91 -1.40 -7.30
N LEU A 58 9.22 -2.32 -6.61
CA LEU A 58 9.12 -2.34 -5.15
C LEU A 58 10.48 -2.26 -4.43
N PRO A 59 11.55 -2.95 -4.87
CA PRO A 59 12.84 -2.86 -4.20
C PRO A 59 13.42 -1.44 -4.10
N TYR A 60 13.05 -0.55 -5.02
CA TYR A 60 13.58 0.82 -5.10
C TYR A 60 12.84 1.83 -4.21
N PHE A 61 11.79 1.42 -3.53
CA PHE A 61 10.99 2.28 -2.67
C PHE A 61 11.14 1.91 -1.21
N ASP A 62 11.07 2.90 -0.33
CA ASP A 62 11.13 2.71 1.12
C ASP A 62 9.79 2.27 1.69
N VAL A 63 8.71 2.93 1.26
CA VAL A 63 7.35 2.73 1.74
C VAL A 63 6.42 2.52 0.55
N TYR A 64 5.49 1.57 0.69
CA TYR A 64 4.39 1.35 -0.25
C TYR A 64 3.11 1.96 0.30
N ALA A 65 2.44 2.81 -0.49
CA ALA A 65 1.21 3.47 -0.09
C ALA A 65 0.00 2.90 -0.83
N ILE A 66 -1.07 2.58 -0.08
CA ILE A 66 -2.36 2.14 -0.61
C ILE A 66 -3.50 2.96 0.02
N PRO A 67 -3.70 4.22 -0.43
CA PRO A 67 -4.65 5.16 0.17
C PRO A 67 -6.09 5.00 -0.35
N SER A 68 -6.48 3.80 -0.74
CA SER A 68 -7.76 3.54 -1.41
C SER A 68 -8.96 3.83 -0.53
N HIS A 69 -10.04 4.33 -1.14
CA HIS A 69 -11.37 4.48 -0.49
C HIS A 69 -12.20 3.20 -0.57
N SER A 70 -11.87 2.28 -1.46
CA SER A 70 -12.55 1.00 -1.62
C SER A 70 -11.62 -0.01 -2.28
N GLU A 71 -11.60 -1.23 -1.76
CA GLU A 71 -10.88 -2.38 -2.30
C GLU A 71 -11.68 -3.66 -2.07
N GLY A 72 -11.58 -4.60 -3.01
CA GLY A 72 -12.10 -5.96 -2.82
C GLY A 72 -11.07 -6.82 -2.08
N PHE A 73 -9.98 -7.18 -2.77
CA PHE A 73 -8.86 -7.88 -2.15
C PHE A 73 -7.54 -7.26 -2.64
N PRO A 74 -6.69 -6.73 -1.73
CA PRO A 74 -5.55 -5.88 -2.10
C PRO A 74 -4.30 -6.70 -2.44
N LEU A 75 -4.26 -7.37 -3.60
CA LEU A 75 -3.11 -8.16 -4.05
C LEU A 75 -1.80 -7.35 -4.02
N ALA A 76 -1.82 -6.10 -4.45
CA ALA A 76 -0.64 -5.24 -4.45
C ALA A 76 -0.09 -4.96 -3.04
N MET A 77 -0.94 -4.97 -1.99
CA MET A 77 -0.49 -4.90 -0.60
C MET A 77 0.25 -6.18 -0.20
N LEU A 78 -0.25 -7.35 -0.61
CA LEU A 78 0.42 -8.62 -0.36
C LEU A 78 1.75 -8.73 -1.12
N GLU A 79 1.81 -8.23 -2.36
CA GLU A 79 3.07 -8.12 -3.11
C GLU A 79 4.08 -7.23 -2.35
N ALA A 80 3.65 -6.07 -1.86
CA ALA A 80 4.52 -5.19 -1.08
C ALA A 80 5.03 -5.87 0.20
N ALA A 81 4.17 -6.61 0.92
CA ALA A 81 4.56 -7.38 2.10
C ALA A 81 5.55 -8.50 1.76
N ALA A 82 5.34 -9.23 0.64
CA ALA A 82 6.27 -10.25 0.16
C ALA A 82 7.68 -9.69 -0.11
N TYR A 83 7.74 -8.48 -0.68
CA TYR A 83 9.00 -7.75 -0.91
C TYR A 83 9.56 -7.08 0.35
N GLY A 84 8.94 -7.25 1.52
CA GLY A 84 9.39 -6.67 2.77
C GLY A 84 9.34 -5.15 2.75
N LYS A 85 8.29 -4.56 2.20
CA LYS A 85 8.08 -3.11 2.24
C LYS A 85 7.32 -2.69 3.49
N SER A 86 7.70 -1.56 4.05
CA SER A 86 6.83 -0.86 4.98
C SER A 86 5.61 -0.36 4.23
N ILE A 87 4.43 -0.53 4.80
CA ILE A 87 3.16 -0.25 4.11
C ILE A 87 2.40 0.82 4.89
N VAL A 88 1.89 1.82 4.19
CA VAL A 88 0.92 2.78 4.71
C VAL A 88 -0.41 2.59 3.96
N ALA A 89 -1.51 2.46 4.70
CA ALA A 89 -2.82 2.16 4.14
C ALA A 89 -3.93 2.98 4.80
N SER A 90 -5.02 3.18 4.09
CA SER A 90 -6.26 3.72 4.66
C SER A 90 -6.90 2.72 5.64
N ASN A 91 -7.81 3.21 6.49
CA ASN A 91 -8.45 2.42 7.54
C ASN A 91 -9.59 1.50 7.06
N LEU A 92 -9.54 1.00 5.83
CA LEU A 92 -10.53 0.05 5.30
C LEU A 92 -10.53 -1.26 6.10
N SER A 93 -11.74 -1.83 6.29
CA SER A 93 -11.92 -3.13 6.98
C SER A 93 -11.09 -4.24 6.33
N VAL A 94 -11.11 -4.33 5.00
CA VAL A 94 -10.35 -5.34 4.25
C VAL A 94 -8.84 -5.27 4.52
N PHE A 95 -8.28 -4.09 4.74
CA PHE A 95 -6.86 -3.98 5.09
C PHE A 95 -6.60 -4.44 6.53
N LYS A 96 -7.51 -4.08 7.47
CA LYS A 96 -7.41 -4.47 8.88
C LYS A 96 -7.65 -5.98 9.10
N GLU A 97 -8.39 -6.64 8.20
CA GLU A 97 -8.54 -8.10 8.21
C GLU A 97 -7.24 -8.82 7.81
N ILE A 98 -6.45 -8.21 6.91
CA ILE A 98 -5.20 -8.79 6.42
C ILE A 98 -4.04 -8.45 7.35
N PHE A 99 -3.89 -7.18 7.74
CA PHE A 99 -2.80 -6.66 8.57
C PHE A 99 -3.34 -5.78 9.69
N THR A 100 -2.66 -5.79 10.82
CA THR A 100 -2.93 -4.90 11.96
C THR A 100 -1.97 -3.72 12.01
N GLY A 101 -2.11 -2.86 13.00
CA GLY A 101 -1.18 -1.76 13.23
C GLY A 101 0.25 -2.18 13.60
N ASP A 102 0.48 -3.47 13.90
CA ASP A 102 1.81 -4.00 14.16
C ASP A 102 2.57 -4.39 12.88
N GLU A 103 1.85 -4.59 11.78
CA GLU A 103 2.43 -4.94 10.48
C GLU A 103 2.43 -3.78 9.48
N ILE A 104 1.46 -2.85 9.59
CA ILE A 104 1.34 -1.72 8.67
C ILE A 104 1.02 -0.43 9.43
N SER A 105 1.29 0.72 8.81
CA SER A 105 0.83 2.01 9.29
C SER A 105 -0.53 2.34 8.68
N ILE A 106 -1.50 2.75 9.52
CA ILE A 106 -2.88 2.98 9.10
C ILE A 106 -3.26 4.44 9.36
N PHE A 107 -3.89 5.09 8.40
CA PHE A 107 -4.50 6.41 8.54
C PHE A 107 -6.01 6.37 8.41
N ASP A 108 -6.70 7.35 8.95
CA ASP A 108 -8.14 7.49 8.86
C ASP A 108 -8.52 8.33 7.61
N LEU A 109 -9.39 7.78 6.76
CA LEU A 109 -9.92 8.47 5.58
C LEU A 109 -10.77 9.71 5.92
N ASN A 110 -11.28 9.79 7.14
CA ASN A 110 -12.08 10.92 7.63
C ASN A 110 -11.21 12.00 8.31
N ASP A 111 -9.90 11.76 8.46
CA ASP A 111 -8.95 12.71 9.05
C ASP A 111 -7.71 12.84 8.16
N GLU A 112 -7.72 13.86 7.30
CA GLU A 112 -6.62 14.14 6.38
C GLU A 112 -5.29 14.40 7.11
N LYS A 113 -5.32 14.89 8.36
CA LYS A 113 -4.13 15.12 9.18
C LYS A 113 -3.48 13.83 9.66
N SER A 114 -4.22 12.72 9.63
CA SER A 114 -3.68 11.40 9.97
C SER A 114 -2.75 10.84 8.88
N VAL A 115 -2.86 11.33 7.64
CA VAL A 115 -2.10 10.81 6.49
C VAL A 115 -0.60 11.08 6.61
N PRO A 116 -0.13 12.32 6.81
CA PRO A 116 1.29 12.58 7.00
C PRO A 116 1.88 11.84 8.21
N ASN A 117 1.17 11.79 9.33
CA ASN A 117 1.60 11.05 10.52
C ASN A 117 1.79 9.55 10.25
N ALA A 118 0.87 8.94 9.49
CA ALA A 118 0.99 7.54 9.14
C ALA A 118 2.13 7.27 8.15
N ILE A 119 2.39 8.17 7.20
CA ILE A 119 3.54 8.08 6.31
C ILE A 119 4.84 8.20 7.10
N GLU A 120 4.93 9.18 8.00
CA GLU A 120 6.10 9.37 8.86
C GLU A 120 6.36 8.14 9.72
N ARG A 121 5.32 7.59 10.37
CA ARG A 121 5.42 6.34 11.12
C ARG A 121 5.93 5.19 10.26
N ALA A 122 5.45 5.06 9.00
CA ALA A 122 5.89 4.02 8.09
C ALA A 122 7.39 4.12 7.75
N PHE A 123 7.96 5.33 7.74
CA PHE A 123 9.41 5.54 7.61
C PHE A 123 10.16 5.25 8.91
N LEU A 124 9.70 5.77 10.04
CA LEU A 124 10.37 5.64 11.34
C LEU A 124 10.41 4.19 11.84
N GLU A 125 9.30 3.45 11.68
CA GLU A 125 9.19 2.05 12.09
C GLU A 125 9.44 1.08 10.92
N LYS A 126 10.08 1.51 9.83
CA LYS A 126 10.23 0.77 8.58
C LYS A 126 10.70 -0.67 8.78
N GLU A 127 11.77 -0.87 9.54
CA GLU A 127 12.35 -2.20 9.78
C GLU A 127 11.40 -3.15 10.53
N LYS A 128 10.68 -2.62 11.52
CA LYS A 128 9.70 -3.38 12.32
C LYS A 128 8.50 -3.76 11.45
N LEU A 129 7.86 -2.77 10.84
CA LEU A 129 6.64 -2.96 10.05
C LEU A 129 6.88 -3.89 8.85
N SER A 130 7.94 -3.66 8.09
CA SER A 130 8.27 -4.48 6.92
C SER A 130 8.57 -5.94 7.30
N ARG A 131 9.31 -6.17 8.38
CA ARG A 131 9.58 -7.51 8.90
C ARG A 131 8.30 -8.22 9.32
N ASN A 132 7.45 -7.56 10.09
CA ASN A 132 6.21 -8.14 10.60
C ASN A 132 5.22 -8.45 9.45
N ALA A 133 5.04 -7.51 8.51
CA ALA A 133 4.21 -7.72 7.32
C ALA A 133 4.71 -8.91 6.48
N LYS A 134 6.03 -9.01 6.25
CA LYS A 134 6.64 -10.11 5.50
C LYS A 134 6.47 -11.45 6.19
N LEU A 135 6.63 -11.50 7.51
CA LEU A 135 6.40 -12.72 8.31
C LEU A 135 4.94 -13.18 8.20
N LYS A 136 3.98 -12.27 8.38
CA LYS A 136 2.57 -12.59 8.24
C LYS A 136 2.20 -13.03 6.83
N TYR A 137 2.71 -12.36 5.80
CA TYR A 137 2.57 -12.80 4.41
C TYR A 137 3.06 -14.24 4.24
N GLY A 138 4.29 -14.54 4.66
CA GLY A 138 4.89 -15.88 4.55
C GLY A 138 4.06 -16.97 5.26
N ASN A 139 3.57 -16.68 6.45
CA ASN A 139 2.85 -17.64 7.28
C ASN A 139 1.37 -17.82 6.87
N VAL A 140 0.76 -16.85 6.20
CA VAL A 140 -0.71 -16.85 5.97
C VAL A 140 -1.06 -16.77 4.50
N TYR A 141 -0.40 -15.91 3.72
CA TYR A 141 -0.82 -15.50 2.38
C TYR A 141 0.11 -15.97 1.27
N SER A 142 1.18 -16.70 1.57
CA SER A 142 2.06 -17.25 0.55
C SER A 142 1.33 -18.25 -0.36
N PRO A 143 1.76 -18.42 -1.62
CA PRO A 143 1.18 -19.40 -2.54
C PRO A 143 1.15 -20.81 -1.95
N ASP A 144 2.19 -21.23 -1.24
CA ASP A 144 2.26 -22.57 -0.63
C ASP A 144 1.18 -22.77 0.45
N ASN A 145 0.95 -21.74 1.28
CA ASN A 145 -0.13 -21.78 2.28
C ASN A 145 -1.51 -21.76 1.62
N PHE A 146 -1.68 -21.01 0.54
CA PHE A 146 -2.92 -21.00 -0.22
C PHE A 146 -3.20 -22.43 -0.77
N VAL A 147 -2.26 -23.03 -1.47
CA VAL A 147 -2.39 -24.38 -2.03
C VAL A 147 -2.68 -25.39 -0.92
N SER A 148 -1.94 -25.37 0.18
CA SER A 148 -2.11 -26.31 1.30
C SER A 148 -3.52 -26.24 1.90
N ARG A 149 -4.08 -25.03 2.07
CA ARG A 149 -5.44 -24.84 2.59
C ARG A 149 -6.51 -25.38 1.63
N TYR A 150 -6.35 -25.12 0.33
CA TYR A 150 -7.29 -25.66 -0.66
C TYR A 150 -7.23 -27.19 -0.76
N LEU A 151 -6.04 -27.77 -0.73
CA LEU A 151 -5.88 -29.24 -0.70
C LEU A 151 -6.54 -29.84 0.53
N ALA A 152 -6.40 -29.23 1.70
CA ALA A 152 -7.07 -29.70 2.92
C ALA A 152 -8.60 -29.68 2.79
N ILE A 153 -9.18 -28.64 2.18
CA ILE A 153 -10.63 -28.56 1.93
C ILE A 153 -11.07 -29.66 0.96
N TYR A 154 -10.36 -29.84 -0.16
CA TYR A 154 -10.70 -30.89 -1.13
C TYR A 154 -10.58 -32.28 -0.55
N THR A 155 -9.52 -32.55 0.22
CA THR A 155 -9.35 -33.85 0.88
C THR A 155 -10.51 -34.14 1.84
N LYS A 156 -10.95 -33.14 2.61
CA LYS A 156 -12.09 -33.31 3.52
C LYS A 156 -13.38 -33.64 2.76
N LEU A 157 -13.66 -32.91 1.68
CA LEU A 157 -14.88 -33.12 0.87
C LEU A 157 -14.91 -34.48 0.11
N LEU A 158 -13.75 -35.07 -0.14
CA LEU A 158 -13.67 -36.38 -0.80
C LEU A 158 -13.79 -37.54 0.19
N LEU A 159 -13.68 -37.29 1.49
CA LEU A 159 -13.79 -38.31 2.55
C LEU A 159 -15.17 -38.34 3.23
N GLU A 160 -16.02 -37.35 2.94
CA GLU A 160 -17.44 -37.29 3.31
C GLU A 160 -18.32 -37.87 2.19
#